data_05a8c5bb292fc785b5f22ee1c6fd7221
#
_entry.id   05a8c5bb292fc785b5f22ee1c6fd7221
#
_cell.length_a   1.000
_cell.length_b   1.000
_cell.length_c   1.000
_cell.angle_alpha   90.00
_cell.angle_beta   90.00
_cell.angle_gamma   90.00
#
_symmetry.space_group_name_H-M   'P 1'
#
loop_
_entity.id
_entity.type
_entity.pdbx_description
1 polymer ?
#
loop_
_entity_poly.entity_id
_entity_poly.type
_entity_poly.pdbx_seq_one_letter_code
_entity_poly.pdbx_strand_id
1 'polypeptide(L)'
;MKFPVSDRLAALSPSETLAMSQKSNELKAQGIDVINLSVGEPDFFTPDHIKEAAKQAVDNNFSFYSPVPGYPALRNAICAKLKNENGLEYKPEEIVCSNGAKQSV
;
A
#
# COMPACT_ATOMS: atom_id res chain seq x y z
N MET A 1 8.55 29.22 15.58
CA MET A 1 8.87 28.53 16.86
C MET A 1 9.41 27.16 16.52
N LYS A 2 10.67 26.82 16.81
CA LYS A 2 11.18 25.45 16.61
C LYS A 2 10.88 24.65 17.87
N PHE A 3 10.06 23.62 17.77
CA PHE A 3 9.86 22.69 18.90
C PHE A 3 11.13 21.83 19.07
N PRO A 4 11.56 21.58 20.30
CA PRO A 4 12.67 20.67 20.55
C PRO A 4 12.28 19.24 20.11
N VAL A 5 13.11 18.62 19.33
CA VAL A 5 12.99 17.21 18.94
C VAL A 5 14.05 16.39 19.67
N SER A 6 13.79 15.10 19.89
CA SER A 6 14.79 14.21 20.50
C SER A 6 16.01 14.05 19.62
N ASP A 7 17.19 13.79 20.21
CA ASP A 7 18.43 13.56 19.47
C ASP A 7 18.32 12.40 18.48
N ARG A 8 17.53 11.37 18.81
CA ARG A 8 17.25 10.25 17.90
C ARG A 8 16.51 10.69 16.64
N LEU A 9 15.54 11.60 16.78
CA LEU A 9 14.79 12.12 15.65
C LEU A 9 15.66 13.09 14.83
N ALA A 10 16.48 13.91 15.50
CA ALA A 10 17.41 14.81 14.82
C ALA A 10 18.50 14.09 14.01
N ALA A 11 18.87 12.87 14.42
CA ALA A 11 19.83 12.01 13.73
C ALA A 11 19.25 11.24 12.54
N LEU A 12 17.92 11.21 12.36
CA LEU A 12 17.29 10.53 11.22
C LEU A 12 17.50 11.34 9.93
N SER A 13 18.04 10.68 8.92
CA SER A 13 18.06 11.22 7.56
C SER A 13 16.68 11.05 6.90
N PRO A 14 16.19 12.05 6.14
CA PRO A 14 15.03 11.85 5.27
C PRO A 14 15.26 10.70 4.29
N SER A 15 14.18 10.07 3.85
CA SER A 15 14.25 9.05 2.78
C SER A 15 14.78 9.69 1.50
N GLU A 16 15.94 9.24 1.02
CA GLU A 16 16.55 9.73 -0.23
C GLU A 16 15.63 9.51 -1.44
N THR A 17 14.93 8.38 -1.49
CA THR A 17 13.96 8.07 -2.54
C THR A 17 12.82 9.09 -2.59
N LEU A 18 12.28 9.47 -1.42
CA LEU A 18 11.23 10.48 -1.33
C LEU A 18 11.76 11.86 -1.73
N ALA A 19 12.97 12.21 -1.31
CA ALA A 19 13.61 13.49 -1.68
C ALA A 19 13.82 13.57 -3.20
N MET A 20 14.26 12.50 -3.85
CA MET A 20 14.41 12.43 -5.32
C MET A 20 13.06 12.58 -6.04
N SER A 21 12.01 11.90 -5.56
CA SER A 21 10.65 12.05 -6.13
C SER A 21 10.11 13.46 -5.97
N GLN A 22 10.31 14.08 -4.80
CA GLN A 22 9.92 15.46 -4.56
C GLN A 22 10.65 16.41 -5.51
N LYS A 23 11.96 16.26 -5.65
CA LYS A 23 12.78 17.08 -6.56
C LYS A 23 12.32 16.95 -8.02
N SER A 24 12.00 15.74 -8.45
CA SER A 24 11.46 15.49 -9.79
C SER A 24 10.14 16.25 -10.01
N ASN A 25 9.23 16.19 -9.02
CA ASN A 25 7.95 16.88 -9.09
C ASN A 25 8.11 18.43 -9.11
N GLU A 26 9.03 18.96 -8.31
CA GLU A 26 9.35 20.39 -8.30
C GLU A 26 9.87 20.88 -9.67
N LEU A 27 10.73 20.10 -10.32
CA LEU A 27 11.25 20.43 -11.64
C LEU A 27 10.14 20.36 -12.71
N LYS A 28 9.28 19.34 -12.66
CA LYS A 28 8.12 19.24 -13.56
C LYS A 28 7.17 20.41 -13.39
N ALA A 29 6.94 20.85 -12.15
CA ALA A 29 6.09 22.02 -11.88
C ALA A 29 6.67 23.33 -12.43
N GLN A 30 7.97 23.39 -12.66
CA GLN A 30 8.67 24.51 -13.33
C GLN A 30 8.64 24.39 -14.87
N GLY A 31 7.98 23.39 -15.43
CA GLY A 31 7.91 23.15 -16.86
C GLY A 31 9.12 22.43 -17.45
N ILE A 32 10.01 21.91 -16.62
CA ILE A 32 11.16 21.12 -17.07
C ILE A 32 10.71 19.70 -17.40
N ASP A 33 11.06 19.21 -18.58
CA ASP A 33 10.84 17.82 -18.95
C ASP A 33 11.80 16.90 -18.20
N VAL A 34 11.24 16.13 -17.25
CA VAL A 34 12.03 15.26 -16.36
C VAL A 34 11.59 13.82 -16.53
N ILE A 35 12.52 12.95 -16.88
CA ILE A 35 12.38 11.51 -16.84
C ILE A 35 12.65 11.05 -15.39
N ASN A 36 11.61 10.59 -14.69
CA ASN A 36 11.72 10.13 -13.32
C ASN A 36 11.90 8.62 -13.24
N LEU A 37 13.05 8.17 -12.79
CA LEU A 37 13.40 6.76 -12.59
C LEU A 37 13.61 6.42 -11.09
N SER A 38 13.21 7.31 -10.18
CA SER A 38 13.48 7.14 -8.75
C SER A 38 12.52 6.22 -8.02
N VAL A 39 11.31 6.02 -8.56
CA VAL A 39 10.28 5.18 -7.95
C VAL A 39 9.68 4.26 -9.01
N GLY A 40 9.60 2.98 -8.69
CA GLY A 40 8.84 2.01 -9.48
C GLY A 40 7.40 1.95 -8.98
N GLU A 41 6.45 2.18 -9.88
CA GLU A 41 5.02 2.02 -9.62
C GLU A 41 4.32 1.42 -10.83
N PRO A 42 3.19 0.71 -10.66
CA PRO A 42 2.41 0.25 -11.80
C PRO A 42 1.92 1.42 -12.65
N ASP A 43 2.04 1.32 -13.96
CA ASP A 43 1.57 2.31 -14.93
C ASP A 43 0.11 2.09 -15.37
N PHE A 44 -0.51 1.01 -14.89
CA PHE A 44 -1.93 0.72 -15.09
C PHE A 44 -2.80 1.28 -13.96
N PHE A 45 -3.95 1.82 -14.32
CA PHE A 45 -4.95 2.19 -13.34
C PHE A 45 -5.57 0.95 -12.68
N THR A 46 -6.09 1.14 -11.46
CA THR A 46 -6.86 0.10 -10.78
C THR A 46 -8.02 -0.37 -11.68
N PRO A 47 -8.20 -1.69 -11.90
CA PRO A 47 -9.31 -2.22 -12.69
C PRO A 47 -10.68 -1.75 -12.20
N ASP A 48 -11.61 -1.50 -13.12
CA ASP A 48 -12.90 -0.87 -12.78
C ASP A 48 -13.73 -1.70 -11.79
N HIS A 49 -13.73 -3.03 -11.94
CA HIS A 49 -14.44 -3.90 -10.99
C HIS A 49 -13.91 -3.80 -9.54
N ILE A 50 -12.60 -3.52 -9.36
CA ILE A 50 -12.01 -3.29 -8.04
C ILE A 50 -12.42 -1.93 -7.50
N LYS A 51 -12.46 -0.89 -8.35
CA LYS A 51 -12.94 0.44 -7.96
C LYS A 51 -14.40 0.39 -7.52
N GLU A 52 -15.25 -0.32 -8.27
CA GLU A 52 -16.66 -0.46 -7.92
C GLU A 52 -16.85 -1.26 -6.62
N ALA A 53 -16.10 -2.32 -6.40
CA ALA A 53 -16.13 -3.05 -5.14
C ALA A 53 -15.72 -2.17 -3.94
N ALA A 54 -14.73 -1.30 -4.12
CA ALA A 54 -14.32 -0.36 -3.09
C ALA A 54 -15.42 0.68 -2.77
N LYS A 55 -16.09 1.25 -3.78
CA LYS A 55 -17.22 2.15 -3.59
C LYS A 55 -18.36 1.46 -2.84
N GLN A 56 -18.73 0.25 -3.26
CA GLN A 56 -19.76 -0.54 -2.59
C GLN A 56 -19.41 -0.85 -1.13
N ALA A 57 -18.14 -1.11 -0.83
CA ALA A 57 -17.70 -1.34 0.55
C ALA A 57 -17.91 -0.08 1.42
N VAL A 58 -17.64 1.10 0.88
CA VAL A 58 -17.92 2.38 1.58
C VAL A 58 -19.43 2.56 1.77
N ASP A 59 -20.23 2.37 0.73
CA ASP A 59 -21.69 2.53 0.78
C ASP A 59 -22.34 1.54 1.77
N ASN A 60 -21.77 0.34 1.90
CA ASN A 60 -22.18 -0.69 2.85
C ASN A 60 -21.59 -0.53 4.26
N ASN A 61 -20.95 0.62 4.54
CA ASN A 61 -20.38 0.94 5.85
C ASN A 61 -19.30 -0.05 6.34
N PHE A 62 -18.46 -0.57 5.46
CA PHE A 62 -17.27 -1.36 5.82
C PHE A 62 -16.16 -0.47 6.41
N SER A 63 -16.53 0.35 7.41
CA SER A 63 -15.64 1.34 8.05
C SER A 63 -15.34 1.06 9.51
N PHE A 64 -15.80 -0.07 10.03
CA PHE A 64 -15.50 -0.52 11.39
C PHE A 64 -14.18 -1.32 11.44
N TYR A 65 -13.67 -1.53 12.65
CA TYR A 65 -12.48 -2.36 12.85
C TYR A 65 -12.69 -3.77 12.30
N SER A 66 -11.76 -4.22 11.49
CA SER A 66 -11.71 -5.60 11.00
C SER A 66 -11.12 -6.54 12.07
N PRO A 67 -11.38 -7.86 11.99
CA PRO A 67 -10.60 -8.84 12.74
C PRO A 67 -9.10 -8.67 12.46
N VAL A 68 -8.24 -8.88 13.46
CA VAL A 68 -6.77 -8.69 13.36
C VAL A 68 -6.16 -9.40 12.15
N PRO A 69 -6.47 -10.68 11.83
CA PRO A 69 -5.92 -11.33 10.65
C PRO A 69 -6.63 -10.97 9.33
N GLY A 70 -7.57 -10.06 9.34
CA GLY A 70 -8.40 -9.71 8.19
C GLY A 70 -9.77 -10.42 8.15
N TYR A 71 -10.65 -9.92 7.30
CA TYR A 71 -11.99 -10.48 7.15
C TYR A 71 -11.96 -11.95 6.71
N PRO A 72 -12.81 -12.83 7.30
CA PRO A 72 -12.86 -14.24 6.91
C PRO A 72 -13.11 -14.45 5.41
N ALA A 73 -13.99 -13.65 4.81
CA ALA A 73 -14.26 -13.71 3.37
C ALA A 73 -13.00 -13.46 2.51
N LEU A 74 -12.18 -12.49 2.89
CA LEU A 74 -10.92 -12.19 2.19
C LEU A 74 -9.91 -13.34 2.36
N ARG A 75 -9.75 -13.86 3.57
CA ARG A 75 -8.83 -14.99 3.83
C ARG A 75 -9.24 -16.25 3.05
N ASN A 76 -10.52 -16.55 3.00
CA ASN A 76 -11.04 -17.65 2.18
C ASN A 76 -10.77 -17.44 0.67
N ALA A 77 -10.98 -16.21 0.17
CA ALA A 77 -10.70 -15.88 -1.22
C ALA A 77 -9.20 -16.02 -1.56
N ILE A 78 -8.31 -15.63 -0.64
CA ILE A 78 -6.85 -15.82 -0.78
C ILE A 78 -6.51 -17.31 -0.84
N CYS A 79 -7.06 -18.15 0.04
CA CYS A 79 -6.86 -19.59 0.00
C CYS A 79 -7.33 -20.19 -1.33
N ALA A 80 -8.49 -19.79 -1.80
CA ALA A 80 -9.03 -20.25 -3.09
C ALA A 80 -8.13 -19.84 -4.26
N LYS A 81 -7.65 -18.60 -4.28
CA LYS A 81 -6.70 -18.10 -5.28
C LYS A 81 -5.40 -18.89 -5.26
N LEU A 82 -4.80 -19.09 -4.10
CA LEU A 82 -3.55 -19.84 -3.96
C LEU A 82 -3.70 -21.29 -4.43
N LYS A 83 -4.82 -21.93 -4.12
CA LYS A 83 -5.11 -23.28 -4.60
C LYS A 83 -5.29 -23.35 -6.12
N ASN A 84 -6.14 -22.48 -6.67
CA ASN A 84 -6.53 -22.56 -8.07
C ASN A 84 -5.43 -22.09 -9.05
N GLU A 85 -4.66 -21.08 -8.67
CA GLU A 85 -3.69 -20.45 -9.56
C GLU A 85 -2.23 -20.84 -9.26
N ASN A 86 -1.93 -21.20 -8.02
CA ASN A 86 -0.57 -21.51 -7.58
C ASN A 86 -0.37 -22.97 -7.17
N GLY A 87 -1.45 -23.77 -7.05
CA GLY A 87 -1.37 -25.17 -6.58
C GLY A 87 -0.98 -25.31 -5.10
N LEU A 88 -1.17 -24.25 -4.30
CA LEU A 88 -0.81 -24.21 -2.88
C LEU A 88 -2.07 -24.32 -2.02
N GLU A 89 -2.05 -25.22 -1.05
CA GLU A 89 -3.17 -25.41 -0.12
C GLU A 89 -2.85 -24.81 1.23
N TYR A 90 -3.66 -23.82 1.64
CA TYR A 90 -3.62 -23.19 2.95
C TYR A 90 -5.02 -23.13 3.56
N LYS A 91 -5.06 -23.12 4.89
CA LYS A 91 -6.28 -22.87 5.65
C LYS A 91 -6.43 -21.38 5.95
N PRO A 92 -7.65 -20.87 6.12
CA PRO A 92 -7.87 -19.46 6.45
C PRO A 92 -7.14 -19.00 7.74
N GLU A 93 -6.89 -19.91 8.68
CA GLU A 93 -6.17 -19.63 9.93
C GLU A 93 -4.67 -19.37 9.70
N GLU A 94 -4.13 -19.79 8.56
CA GLU A 94 -2.73 -19.60 8.16
C GLU A 94 -2.54 -18.30 7.35
N ILE A 95 -3.63 -17.53 7.11
CA ILE A 95 -3.61 -16.30 6.34
C ILE A 95 -3.76 -15.09 7.26
N VAL A 96 -2.87 -14.12 7.09
CA VAL A 96 -2.94 -12.79 7.72
C VAL A 96 -2.87 -11.72 6.64
N CYS A 97 -3.83 -10.79 6.66
CA CYS A 97 -3.87 -9.66 5.75
C CYS A 97 -3.18 -8.45 6.40
N SER A 98 -2.17 -7.92 5.76
CA SER A 98 -1.35 -6.81 6.27
C SER A 98 -1.55 -5.53 5.45
N ASN A 99 -1.32 -4.38 6.08
CA ASN A 99 -1.32 -3.08 5.40
C ASN A 99 0.00 -2.86 4.64
N GLY A 100 0.13 -3.54 3.51
CA GLY A 100 1.32 -3.53 2.68
C GLY A 100 2.41 -4.51 3.14
N ALA A 101 3.35 -4.78 2.25
CA ALA A 101 4.40 -5.79 2.44
C ALA A 101 5.32 -5.49 3.63
N LYS A 102 5.57 -4.23 3.96
CA LYS A 102 6.42 -3.86 5.11
C LYS A 102 5.86 -4.33 6.46
N GLN A 103 4.55 -4.48 6.58
CA GLN A 103 3.94 -5.03 7.78
C GLN A 103 4.05 -6.55 7.84
N SER A 104 4.17 -7.20 6.68
CA SER A 104 4.28 -8.67 6.60
C SER A 104 5.69 -9.18 6.88
N VAL A 105 6.72 -8.35 6.71
CA VAL A 105 8.15 -8.63 6.93
C VAL A 105 8.55 -8.14 8.31
#